data_0ccf64d44c729ab59fac546d14fb27b3
#
_entry.id   0ccf64d44c729ab59fac546d14fb27b3
#
_cell.length_a   1.000
_cell.length_b   1.000
_cell.length_c   1.000
_cell.angle_alpha   90.00
_cell.angle_beta   90.00
_cell.angle_gamma   90.00
#
_symmetry.space_group_name_H-M   'P 1'
#
loop_
_entity.id
_entity.type
_entity.pdbx_description
1 polymer ?
#
loop_
_entity_poly.entity_id
_entity_poly.type
_entity_poly.pdbx_seq_one_letter_code
_entity_poly.pdbx_strand_id
1 'polypeptide(L)'
;MKKLLLILLLIPNFLLAKEQCEDMKQPPQEFKGMELITFKKYDDPKMGVGVTYWIKSKSTLSGFKFDYGHEIIDQETLKVFINAAIDEIKIVADQKGTKYAGQYDISKENISPILKNSYVFVTERGVVDFLSIGTDGSCIYKVRYSEVSQAPKDSIAKFVDLARAIEVEMQN
;
A
#
# COMPACT_ATOMS: atom_id res chain seq x y z
N MET A 1 -59.79 -1.80 25.80
CA MET A 1 -59.10 -1.42 24.57
C MET A 1 -57.64 -1.16 24.90
N LYS A 2 -56.77 -2.13 24.63
CA LYS A 2 -55.34 -2.05 24.91
C LYS A 2 -54.64 -1.38 23.72
N LYS A 3 -54.11 -0.18 23.94
CA LYS A 3 -53.29 0.50 22.94
C LYS A 3 -51.94 -0.21 22.91
N LEU A 4 -51.70 -0.98 21.83
CA LEU A 4 -50.43 -1.56 21.52
C LEU A 4 -49.50 -0.44 21.06
N LEU A 5 -48.59 0.00 21.90
CA LEU A 5 -47.58 0.99 21.57
C LEU A 5 -46.52 0.26 20.72
N LEU A 6 -46.59 0.42 19.42
CA LEU A 6 -45.60 -0.08 18.47
C LEU A 6 -44.39 0.83 18.60
N ILE A 7 -43.46 0.46 19.50
CA ILE A 7 -42.12 1.08 19.54
C ILE A 7 -41.38 0.54 18.29
N LEU A 8 -41.46 1.29 17.21
CA LEU A 8 -40.58 1.12 16.09
C LEU A 8 -39.18 1.48 16.59
N LEU A 9 -38.42 0.48 16.98
CA LEU A 9 -36.98 0.60 17.18
C LEU A 9 -36.40 1.02 15.84
N LEU A 10 -36.25 2.33 15.66
CA LEU A 10 -35.32 2.91 14.71
C LEU A 10 -33.93 2.49 15.16
N ILE A 11 -33.53 1.28 14.82
CA ILE A 11 -32.13 0.92 14.78
C ILE A 11 -31.55 1.82 13.70
N PRO A 12 -30.72 2.82 14.03
CA PRO A 12 -29.97 3.47 13.00
C PRO A 12 -29.16 2.34 12.36
N ASN A 13 -29.53 1.93 11.16
CA ASN A 13 -28.63 1.24 10.27
C ASN A 13 -27.45 2.19 10.09
N PHE A 14 -26.49 2.13 10.99
CA PHE A 14 -25.11 2.40 10.66
C PHE A 14 -24.70 1.27 9.70
N LEU A 15 -25.23 1.33 8.49
CA LEU A 15 -24.46 0.96 7.34
C LEU A 15 -23.24 1.90 7.42
N LEU A 16 -22.23 1.48 8.19
CA LEU A 16 -20.88 1.93 7.99
C LEU A 16 -20.67 1.66 6.50
N ALA A 17 -20.78 2.73 5.71
CA ALA A 17 -20.47 2.63 4.30
C ALA A 17 -19.05 2.02 4.28
N LYS A 18 -18.95 0.78 3.80
CA LYS A 18 -17.65 0.14 3.62
C LYS A 18 -16.84 1.15 2.81
N GLU A 19 -15.73 1.60 3.35
CA GLU A 19 -14.84 2.47 2.61
C GLU A 19 -14.49 1.74 1.33
N GLN A 20 -14.89 2.30 0.19
CA GLN A 20 -14.60 1.66 -1.08
C GLN A 20 -13.12 1.87 -1.34
N CYS A 21 -12.39 0.78 -1.51
CA CYS A 21 -10.94 0.84 -1.69
C CYS A 21 -10.55 1.51 -3.02
N GLU A 22 -11.52 1.78 -3.88
CA GLU A 22 -11.39 2.58 -5.10
C GLU A 22 -11.52 4.10 -4.87
N ASP A 23 -11.94 4.51 -3.65
CA ASP A 23 -12.08 5.92 -3.33
C ASP A 23 -10.73 6.52 -2.97
N MET A 24 -10.25 7.35 -3.88
CA MET A 24 -9.08 8.18 -3.73
C MET A 24 -9.28 9.42 -4.59
N LYS A 25 -8.98 10.59 -4.04
CA LYS A 25 -8.98 11.84 -4.80
C LYS A 25 -7.88 11.83 -5.86
N GLN A 26 -8.02 12.70 -6.84
CA GLN A 26 -6.96 12.91 -7.83
C GLN A 26 -5.67 13.32 -7.12
N PRO A 27 -4.61 12.51 -7.23
CA PRO A 27 -3.36 12.81 -6.55
C PRO A 27 -2.65 14.01 -7.20
N PRO A 28 -1.77 14.72 -6.46
CA PRO A 28 -1.04 15.86 -7.00
C PRO A 28 -0.10 15.44 -8.14
N GLN A 29 0.12 16.37 -9.09
CA GLN A 29 1.05 16.13 -10.22
C GLN A 29 2.51 16.00 -9.77
N GLU A 30 2.84 16.60 -8.63
CA GLU A 30 4.15 16.48 -7.98
C GLU A 30 3.97 16.09 -6.51
N PHE A 31 4.73 15.09 -6.07
CA PHE A 31 4.70 14.56 -4.70
C PHE A 31 6.13 14.37 -4.19
N LYS A 32 6.53 15.15 -3.19
CA LYS A 32 7.88 15.03 -2.59
C LYS A 32 9.03 15.13 -3.62
N GLY A 33 8.90 15.97 -4.63
CA GLY A 33 9.87 16.13 -5.71
C GLY A 33 9.86 15.00 -6.74
N MET A 34 8.83 14.17 -6.75
CA MET A 34 8.59 13.11 -7.71
C MET A 34 7.40 13.48 -8.61
N GLU A 35 7.51 13.24 -9.90
CA GLU A 35 6.48 13.50 -10.89
C GLU A 35 5.46 12.35 -10.95
N LEU A 36 4.16 12.68 -11.03
CA LEU A 36 3.10 11.71 -11.22
C LEU A 36 3.19 11.09 -12.61
N ILE A 37 3.34 9.75 -12.68
CA ILE A 37 3.32 8.99 -13.93
C ILE A 37 1.97 8.39 -14.21
N THR A 38 1.39 7.78 -13.19
CA THR A 38 0.15 7.03 -13.33
C THR A 38 -0.71 7.21 -12.11
N PHE A 39 -1.98 7.51 -12.36
CA PHE A 39 -3.06 7.32 -11.41
C PHE A 39 -4.13 6.47 -12.10
N LYS A 40 -4.49 5.34 -11.50
CA LYS A 40 -5.42 4.41 -12.10
C LYS A 40 -6.45 3.97 -11.06
N LYS A 41 -7.71 4.22 -11.35
CA LYS A 41 -8.84 3.47 -10.78
C LYS A 41 -9.09 2.28 -11.69
N TYR A 42 -9.15 1.09 -11.13
CA TYR A 42 -9.36 -0.12 -11.92
C TYR A 42 -10.84 -0.32 -12.22
N ASP A 43 -11.16 -0.90 -13.38
CA ASP A 43 -12.56 -1.17 -13.80
C ASP A 43 -13.25 -2.17 -12.87
N ASP A 44 -12.49 -3.13 -12.32
CA ASP A 44 -12.95 -3.99 -11.23
C ASP A 44 -12.69 -3.28 -9.89
N PRO A 45 -13.74 -2.89 -9.14
CA PRO A 45 -13.62 -2.20 -7.86
C PRO A 45 -12.74 -2.93 -6.84
N LYS A 46 -12.69 -4.27 -6.90
CA LYS A 46 -11.87 -5.11 -6.03
C LYS A 46 -10.37 -4.86 -6.18
N MET A 47 -9.97 -4.37 -7.36
CA MET A 47 -8.58 -4.02 -7.65
C MET A 47 -8.22 -2.62 -7.13
N GLY A 48 -9.21 -1.83 -6.71
CA GLY A 48 -9.04 -0.54 -6.06
C GLY A 48 -8.37 0.52 -6.92
N VAL A 49 -7.38 1.20 -6.34
CA VAL A 49 -6.63 2.29 -6.99
C VAL A 49 -5.12 2.08 -6.89
N GLY A 50 -4.41 2.64 -7.85
CA GLY A 50 -2.96 2.68 -7.85
C GLY A 50 -2.42 4.04 -8.32
N VAL A 51 -1.36 4.51 -7.66
CA VAL A 51 -0.64 5.73 -8.00
C VAL A 51 0.84 5.43 -8.14
N THR A 52 1.50 6.05 -9.10
CA THR A 52 2.96 5.91 -9.28
C THR A 52 3.59 7.25 -9.58
N TYR A 53 4.63 7.56 -8.82
CA TYR A 53 5.50 8.70 -8.98
C TYR A 53 6.92 8.26 -9.31
N TRP A 54 7.69 9.10 -9.97
CA TRP A 54 9.09 8.84 -10.24
C TRP A 54 9.97 10.09 -10.19
N ILE A 55 11.26 9.86 -9.96
CA ILE A 55 12.34 10.74 -10.38
C ILE A 55 13.06 10.01 -11.50
N LYS A 56 13.02 10.57 -12.70
CA LYS A 56 13.54 9.92 -13.92
C LYS A 56 14.91 9.29 -13.69
N SER A 57 15.02 7.99 -14.02
CA SER A 57 16.24 7.18 -13.90
C SER A 57 16.85 7.09 -12.49
N LYS A 58 16.13 7.48 -11.45
CA LYS A 58 16.62 7.45 -10.06
C LYS A 58 15.78 6.63 -9.13
N SER A 59 14.48 6.91 -9.06
CA SER A 59 13.59 6.23 -8.12
C SER A 59 12.14 6.21 -8.58
N THR A 60 11.40 5.23 -8.08
CA THR A 60 9.97 5.06 -8.32
C THR A 60 9.27 4.81 -6.99
N LEU A 61 8.15 5.51 -6.74
CA LEU A 61 7.27 5.29 -5.61
C LEU A 61 5.90 4.89 -6.13
N SER A 62 5.36 3.77 -5.68
CA SER A 62 4.01 3.33 -6.02
C SER A 62 3.21 3.05 -4.76
N GLY A 63 1.96 3.50 -4.75
CA GLY A 63 0.97 3.20 -3.73
C GLY A 63 -0.24 2.49 -4.35
N PHE A 64 -0.81 1.52 -3.64
CA PHE A 64 -1.99 0.77 -4.04
C PHE A 64 -2.92 0.59 -2.85
N LYS A 65 -4.23 0.78 -3.08
CA LYS A 65 -5.29 0.54 -2.11
C LYS A 65 -6.33 -0.37 -2.76
N PHE A 66 -6.61 -1.54 -2.19
CA PHE A 66 -7.48 -2.57 -2.79
C PHE A 66 -8.03 -3.54 -1.73
N ASP A 67 -9.04 -4.37 -2.06
CA ASP A 67 -9.56 -5.42 -1.17
C ASP A 67 -9.66 -6.82 -1.80
N TYR A 68 -9.53 -6.93 -3.11
CA TYR A 68 -9.76 -8.17 -3.89
C TYR A 68 -11.12 -8.84 -3.60
N GLY A 69 -12.11 -8.08 -3.15
CA GLY A 69 -13.45 -8.54 -2.83
C GLY A 69 -13.60 -9.16 -1.43
N HIS A 70 -12.61 -8.99 -0.56
CA HIS A 70 -12.75 -9.34 0.84
C HIS A 70 -13.55 -8.27 1.59
N GLU A 71 -14.51 -8.68 2.41
CA GLU A 71 -15.27 -7.77 3.24
C GLU A 71 -14.47 -7.31 4.46
N ILE A 72 -13.62 -8.18 4.97
CA ILE A 72 -12.74 -7.96 6.11
C ILE A 72 -11.36 -8.51 5.76
N ILE A 73 -10.33 -7.72 6.01
CA ILE A 73 -8.94 -8.12 5.85
C ILE A 73 -8.38 -8.46 7.24
N ASP A 74 -8.45 -9.72 7.60
CA ASP A 74 -7.82 -10.23 8.82
C ASP A 74 -6.32 -10.49 8.64
N GLN A 75 -5.64 -10.93 9.71
CA GLN A 75 -4.20 -11.16 9.69
C GLN A 75 -3.79 -12.34 8.79
N GLU A 76 -4.63 -13.34 8.62
CA GLU A 76 -4.33 -14.48 7.75
C GLU A 76 -4.44 -14.07 6.29
N THR A 77 -5.51 -13.36 5.94
CA THR A 77 -5.70 -12.76 4.62
C THR A 77 -4.55 -11.82 4.29
N LEU A 78 -4.20 -10.90 5.20
CA LEU A 78 -3.09 -9.98 5.00
C LEU A 78 -1.76 -10.71 4.75
N LYS A 79 -1.49 -11.80 5.46
CA LYS A 79 -0.27 -12.61 5.29
C LYS A 79 -0.15 -13.21 3.89
N VAL A 80 -1.27 -13.63 3.30
CA VAL A 80 -1.28 -14.11 1.90
C VAL A 80 -0.84 -13.00 0.95
N PHE A 81 -1.36 -11.78 1.12
CA PHE A 81 -0.99 -10.63 0.28
C PHE A 81 0.45 -10.18 0.50
N ILE A 82 0.97 -10.26 1.73
CA ILE A 82 2.39 -9.98 2.02
C ILE A 82 3.28 -10.94 1.22
N ASN A 83 3.00 -12.24 1.31
CA ASN A 83 3.80 -13.25 0.61
C ASN A 83 3.73 -13.05 -0.92
N ALA A 84 2.54 -12.83 -1.47
CA ALA A 84 2.36 -12.56 -2.89
C ALA A 84 3.12 -11.30 -3.35
N ALA A 85 3.12 -10.23 -2.56
CA ALA A 85 3.86 -9.01 -2.88
C ALA A 85 5.39 -9.21 -2.83
N ILE A 86 5.89 -10.03 -1.90
CA ILE A 86 7.31 -10.41 -1.82
C ILE A 86 7.70 -11.25 -3.05
N ASP A 87 6.88 -12.22 -3.41
CA ASP A 87 7.13 -13.08 -4.56
C ASP A 87 7.08 -12.30 -5.88
N GLU A 88 6.14 -11.35 -6.03
CA GLU A 88 6.09 -10.42 -7.17
C GLU A 88 7.42 -9.68 -7.35
N ILE A 89 8.00 -9.15 -6.27
CA ILE A 89 9.29 -8.45 -6.31
C ILE A 89 10.39 -9.38 -6.83
N LYS A 90 10.45 -10.62 -6.32
CA LYS A 90 11.46 -11.61 -6.72
C LYS A 90 11.31 -12.02 -8.19
N ILE A 91 10.07 -12.29 -8.62
CA ILE A 91 9.77 -12.65 -10.02
C ILE A 91 10.20 -11.54 -10.99
N VAL A 92 9.87 -10.29 -10.68
CA VAL A 92 10.27 -9.13 -11.51
C VAL A 92 11.78 -8.97 -11.57
N ALA A 93 12.49 -9.24 -10.49
CA ALA A 93 13.96 -9.21 -10.48
C ALA A 93 14.55 -10.30 -11.39
N ASP A 94 14.07 -11.52 -11.27
CA ASP A 94 14.50 -12.65 -12.08
C ASP A 94 14.27 -12.40 -13.58
N GLN A 95 13.08 -11.87 -13.93
CA GLN A 95 12.78 -11.48 -15.33
C GLN A 95 13.73 -10.41 -15.89
N LYS A 96 14.24 -9.53 -15.04
CA LYS A 96 15.23 -8.51 -15.39
C LYS A 96 16.68 -9.01 -15.34
N GLY A 97 16.89 -10.30 -15.04
CA GLY A 97 18.21 -10.89 -14.87
C GLY A 97 18.98 -10.26 -13.69
N THR A 98 18.25 -9.83 -12.64
CA THR A 98 18.80 -9.20 -11.45
C THR A 98 18.61 -10.14 -10.27
N LYS A 99 19.67 -10.38 -9.48
CA LYS A 99 19.59 -11.20 -8.27
C LYS A 99 19.53 -10.32 -7.03
N TYR A 100 18.73 -10.73 -6.06
CA TYR A 100 18.76 -10.12 -4.74
C TYR A 100 19.92 -10.70 -3.91
N ALA A 101 20.72 -9.80 -3.36
CA ALA A 101 21.80 -10.13 -2.44
C ALA A 101 21.28 -10.33 -0.99
N GLY A 102 20.12 -9.73 -0.67
CA GLY A 102 19.51 -9.87 0.65
C GLY A 102 18.07 -9.35 0.71
N GLN A 103 17.33 -9.90 1.67
CA GLN A 103 16.00 -9.45 2.09
C GLN A 103 16.02 -9.25 3.61
N TYR A 104 15.54 -8.10 4.06
CA TYR A 104 15.54 -7.75 5.48
C TYR A 104 14.16 -7.26 5.90
N ASP A 105 13.70 -7.72 7.07
CA ASP A 105 12.49 -7.20 7.71
C ASP A 105 12.84 -5.91 8.47
N ILE A 106 12.14 -4.83 8.12
CA ILE A 106 12.27 -3.52 8.75
C ILE A 106 10.97 -3.06 9.40
N SER A 107 10.05 -3.97 9.71
CA SER A 107 8.72 -3.65 10.29
C SER A 107 8.82 -2.89 11.62
N LYS A 108 9.91 -3.04 12.36
CA LYS A 108 10.22 -2.31 13.60
C LYS A 108 10.38 -0.79 13.41
N GLU A 109 10.57 -0.31 12.19
CA GLU A 109 10.66 1.14 11.90
C GLU A 109 9.32 1.86 12.08
N ASN A 110 8.21 1.11 12.32
CA ASN A 110 6.88 1.64 12.62
C ASN A 110 6.47 2.75 11.65
N ILE A 111 6.36 2.41 10.36
CA ILE A 111 6.05 3.39 9.31
C ILE A 111 4.74 4.11 9.64
N SER A 112 3.67 3.35 9.93
CA SER A 112 2.37 3.90 10.35
C SER A 112 1.55 2.85 11.09
N PRO A 113 0.40 3.22 11.67
CA PRO A 113 -0.55 2.26 12.23
C PRO A 113 -1.09 1.23 11.24
N ILE A 114 -1.13 1.57 9.95
CA ILE A 114 -1.62 0.70 8.86
C ILE A 114 -0.47 -0.10 8.26
N LEU A 115 0.59 0.55 7.81
CA LEU A 115 1.75 -0.06 7.14
C LEU A 115 2.71 -0.72 8.15
N LYS A 116 2.29 -1.85 8.72
CA LYS A 116 3.02 -2.54 9.81
C LYS A 116 4.07 -3.52 9.34
N ASN A 117 3.95 -4.04 8.11
CA ASN A 117 4.87 -5.06 7.60
C ASN A 117 5.74 -4.42 6.52
N SER A 118 7.05 -4.35 6.76
CA SER A 118 7.96 -3.62 5.88
C SER A 118 9.25 -4.40 5.64
N TYR A 119 9.66 -4.41 4.39
CA TYR A 119 10.79 -5.20 3.92
C TYR A 119 11.67 -4.36 3.00
N VAL A 120 12.98 -4.65 3.01
CA VAL A 120 13.93 -4.12 2.06
C VAL A 120 14.64 -5.26 1.34
N PHE A 121 14.79 -5.10 0.04
CA PHE A 121 15.46 -6.03 -0.86
C PHE A 121 16.63 -5.30 -1.51
N VAL A 122 17.81 -5.84 -1.38
CA VAL A 122 19.03 -5.26 -1.96
C VAL A 122 19.49 -6.16 -3.10
N THR A 123 19.71 -5.58 -4.28
CA THR A 123 20.22 -6.31 -5.43
C THR A 123 21.74 -6.23 -5.52
N GLU A 124 22.36 -7.18 -6.23
CA GLU A 124 23.80 -7.16 -6.52
C GLU A 124 24.26 -5.91 -7.30
N ARG A 125 23.32 -5.21 -7.96
CA ARG A 125 23.57 -4.00 -8.76
C ARG A 125 23.35 -2.70 -7.98
N GLY A 126 23.12 -2.77 -6.67
CA GLY A 126 22.89 -1.59 -5.84
C GLY A 126 21.49 -0.97 -6.00
N VAL A 127 20.53 -1.69 -6.60
CA VAL A 127 19.11 -1.30 -6.52
C VAL A 127 18.58 -1.76 -5.19
N VAL A 128 17.88 -0.86 -4.52
CA VAL A 128 17.19 -1.14 -3.26
C VAL A 128 15.69 -1.00 -3.50
N ASP A 129 14.96 -2.09 -3.29
CA ASP A 129 13.51 -2.14 -3.33
C ASP A 129 12.96 -2.20 -1.92
N PHE A 130 12.02 -1.33 -1.60
CA PHE A 130 11.27 -1.31 -0.34
C PHE A 130 9.82 -1.70 -0.61
N LEU A 131 9.27 -2.48 0.31
CA LEU A 131 7.86 -2.84 0.36
C LEU A 131 7.32 -2.53 1.75
N SER A 132 6.21 -1.82 1.83
CA SER A 132 5.40 -1.77 3.04
C SER A 132 3.97 -2.16 2.71
N ILE A 133 3.36 -2.98 3.56
CA ILE A 133 2.01 -3.48 3.35
C ILE A 133 1.29 -3.62 4.69
N GLY A 134 0.00 -3.28 4.69
CA GLY A 134 -0.83 -3.36 5.87
C GLY A 134 -2.30 -3.15 5.53
N THR A 135 -3.12 -3.06 6.55
CA THR A 135 -4.57 -2.93 6.42
C THR A 135 -5.16 -2.06 7.51
N ASP A 136 -6.24 -1.36 7.19
CA ASP A 136 -7.15 -0.73 8.16
C ASP A 136 -8.32 -1.65 8.58
N GLY A 137 -8.34 -2.87 8.07
CA GLY A 137 -9.39 -3.86 8.28
C GLY A 137 -10.35 -3.99 7.09
N SER A 138 -10.47 -2.97 6.25
CA SER A 138 -11.33 -2.94 5.06
C SER A 138 -10.53 -2.99 3.76
N CYS A 139 -9.42 -2.25 3.71
CA CYS A 139 -8.56 -2.16 2.55
C CYS A 139 -7.13 -2.60 2.88
N ILE A 140 -6.43 -3.10 1.87
CA ILE A 140 -5.00 -3.34 1.89
C ILE A 140 -4.31 -2.14 1.28
N TYR A 141 -3.30 -1.64 1.98
CA TYR A 141 -2.40 -0.58 1.53
C TYR A 141 -1.05 -1.20 1.21
N LYS A 142 -0.59 -1.06 -0.02
CA LYS A 142 0.73 -1.52 -0.47
C LYS A 142 1.53 -0.34 -0.99
N VAL A 143 2.68 -0.09 -0.40
CA VAL A 143 3.63 0.93 -0.85
C VAL A 143 4.91 0.25 -1.29
N ARG A 144 5.38 0.59 -2.47
CA ARG A 144 6.66 0.14 -3.00
C ARG A 144 7.51 1.34 -3.39
N TYR A 145 8.77 1.32 -3.01
CA TYR A 145 9.75 2.31 -3.42
C TYR A 145 11.00 1.61 -3.91
N SER A 146 11.52 2.05 -5.05
CA SER A 146 12.74 1.52 -5.64
C SER A 146 13.69 2.66 -5.97
N GLU A 147 14.95 2.50 -5.62
CA GLU A 147 16.00 3.45 -6.00
C GLU A 147 17.35 2.76 -6.22
N VAL A 148 18.22 3.43 -6.96
CA VAL A 148 19.65 3.08 -7.02
C VAL A 148 20.34 3.78 -5.83
N SER A 149 20.90 3.00 -4.90
CA SER A 149 21.54 3.54 -3.69
C SER A 149 22.81 2.79 -3.35
N GLN A 150 23.86 3.56 -2.99
CA GLN A 150 25.08 3.03 -2.43
C GLN A 150 25.06 2.98 -0.89
N ALA A 151 24.04 3.59 -0.28
CA ALA A 151 23.86 3.67 1.16
C ALA A 151 22.45 3.24 1.59
N PRO A 152 22.14 1.92 1.63
CA PRO A 152 20.80 1.41 1.94
C PRO A 152 20.20 1.94 3.25
N LYS A 153 21.03 2.26 4.25
CA LYS A 153 20.54 2.79 5.53
C LYS A 153 19.89 4.17 5.40
N ASP A 154 20.47 5.05 4.57
CA ASP A 154 19.92 6.39 4.35
C ASP A 154 18.60 6.30 3.57
N SER A 155 18.49 5.29 2.71
CA SER A 155 17.28 5.00 1.96
C SER A 155 16.11 4.54 2.83
N ILE A 156 16.35 3.91 3.99
CA ILE A 156 15.29 3.49 4.92
C ILE A 156 14.54 4.70 5.46
N ALA A 157 15.22 5.71 5.99
CA ALA A 157 14.58 6.91 6.53
C ALA A 157 13.75 7.63 5.46
N LYS A 158 14.30 7.77 4.26
CA LYS A 158 13.59 8.35 3.10
C LYS A 158 12.35 7.54 2.74
N PHE A 159 12.46 6.21 2.69
CA PHE A 159 11.32 5.34 2.42
C PHE A 159 10.22 5.50 3.48
N VAL A 160 10.56 5.53 4.76
CA VAL A 160 9.61 5.71 5.86
C VAL A 160 8.80 7.00 5.68
N ASP A 161 9.47 8.11 5.36
CA ASP A 161 8.80 9.40 5.12
C ASP A 161 7.90 9.39 3.89
N LEU A 162 8.35 8.76 2.80
CA LEU A 162 7.57 8.62 1.57
C LEU A 162 6.36 7.72 1.78
N ALA A 163 6.54 6.59 2.46
CA ALA A 163 5.47 5.63 2.70
C ALA A 163 4.36 6.19 3.59
N ARG A 164 4.70 6.92 4.64
CA ARG A 164 3.73 7.65 5.47
C ARG A 164 2.95 8.67 4.66
N ALA A 165 3.64 9.47 3.89
CA ALA A 165 3.02 10.54 3.13
C ALA A 165 2.07 10.00 2.05
N ILE A 166 2.47 8.97 1.30
CA ILE A 166 1.61 8.40 0.25
C ILE A 166 0.43 7.61 0.83
N GLU A 167 0.57 6.99 2.02
CA GLU A 167 -0.55 6.36 2.72
C GLU A 167 -1.64 7.39 3.02
N VAL A 168 -1.28 8.57 3.53
CA VAL A 168 -2.23 9.66 3.79
C VAL A 168 -2.95 10.09 2.51
N GLU A 169 -2.24 10.17 1.38
CA GLU A 169 -2.86 10.47 0.08
C GLU A 169 -3.87 9.38 -0.35
N MET A 170 -3.57 8.12 -0.07
CA MET A 170 -4.47 7.00 -0.41
C MET A 170 -5.71 6.93 0.48
N GLN A 171 -5.69 7.56 1.67
CA GLN A 171 -6.83 7.64 2.58
C GLN A 171 -7.79 8.79 2.26
N ASN A 172 -7.37 9.79 1.50
CA ASN A 172 -8.15 10.97 1.11
C ASN A 172 -8.89 10.78 -0.21
#